data_392ff4c6df3e21dfb82e7d71d596f6a1
#
_entry.id   392ff4c6df3e21dfb82e7d71d596f6a1
#
_cell.length_a   1.000
_cell.length_b   1.000
_cell.length_c   1.000
_cell.angle_alpha   90.00
_cell.angle_beta   90.00
_cell.angle_gamma   90.00
#
_symmetry.space_group_name_H-M   'P 1'
#
loop_
_entity.id
_entity.type
_entity.pdbx_description
1 polymer ?
#
loop_
_entity_poly.entity_id
_entity_poly.type
_entity_poly.pdbx_seq_one_letter_code
_entity_poly.pdbx_strand_id
1 'polypeptide(L)'
;TKTGSIDRAASSAMLSEAYKHGVTYYDTAYTYHNGESEPFLGSFLKQYPRDSYFLATKLPQWLVNTLDDAKRLFNEQLGRLEHEYVDFYLIHSIDKAAYVRMVDLGVVAYLEQEQKAGRIKQLGFSFHSIYEDFEYIATSRTWDFCQLQYNYLDTEEQAGDKGYELCTKLGIPVIVMEPIKGGLLANLPPDLEARLKDLDENASSASYALRWVADHPN
;
A
#
# COMPACT_ATOMS: atom_id res chain seq x y z
N THR A 1 -18.66 -3.46 1.02
CA THR A 1 -20.12 -3.54 1.27
C THR A 1 -20.69 -2.16 1.61
N LYS A 2 -21.99 -1.92 1.38
CA LYS A 2 -22.65 -0.63 1.72
C LYS A 2 -22.62 -0.30 3.23
N THR A 3 -22.26 -1.25 4.07
CA THR A 3 -22.21 -1.12 5.54
C THR A 3 -20.77 -0.97 6.08
N GLY A 4 -19.74 -1.01 5.22
CA GLY A 4 -18.34 -1.00 5.65
C GLY A 4 -17.83 -2.33 6.24
N SER A 5 -18.70 -3.32 6.50
CA SER A 5 -18.32 -4.64 6.97
C SER A 5 -17.83 -5.54 5.82
N ILE A 6 -17.00 -6.53 6.14
CA ILE A 6 -16.45 -7.47 5.17
C ILE A 6 -17.48 -8.57 4.87
N ASP A 7 -17.80 -8.78 3.59
CA ASP A 7 -18.40 -10.03 3.14
C ASP A 7 -17.31 -11.12 3.12
N ARG A 8 -17.21 -11.85 4.23
CA ARG A 8 -16.13 -12.83 4.43
C ARG A 8 -16.12 -13.93 3.38
N ALA A 9 -17.28 -14.39 2.94
CA ALA A 9 -17.37 -15.46 1.95
C ALA A 9 -16.88 -14.97 0.57
N ALA A 10 -17.42 -13.85 0.08
CA ALA A 10 -17.01 -13.28 -1.20
C ALA A 10 -15.53 -12.83 -1.16
N SER A 11 -15.09 -12.20 -0.08
CA SER A 11 -13.70 -11.74 0.06
C SER A 11 -12.72 -12.92 0.10
N SER A 12 -13.04 -14.01 0.83
CA SER A 12 -12.20 -15.21 0.83
C SER A 12 -12.13 -15.87 -0.56
N ALA A 13 -13.24 -15.92 -1.29
CA ALA A 13 -13.23 -16.46 -2.64
C ALA A 13 -12.35 -15.63 -3.59
N MET A 14 -12.43 -14.29 -3.54
CA MET A 14 -11.60 -13.40 -4.34
C MET A 14 -10.11 -13.52 -3.99
N LEU A 15 -9.77 -13.54 -2.71
CA LEU A 15 -8.37 -13.70 -2.26
C LEU A 15 -7.80 -15.07 -2.63
N SER A 16 -8.61 -16.14 -2.53
CA SER A 16 -8.20 -17.49 -2.95
C SER A 16 -7.93 -17.55 -4.45
N GLU A 17 -8.75 -16.88 -5.24
CA GLU A 17 -8.56 -16.81 -6.70
C GLU A 17 -7.30 -15.99 -7.03
N ALA A 18 -7.08 -14.85 -6.37
CA ALA A 18 -5.87 -14.06 -6.52
C ALA A 18 -4.60 -14.87 -6.18
N TYR A 19 -4.61 -15.59 -5.06
CA TYR A 19 -3.49 -16.44 -4.67
C TYR A 19 -3.20 -17.53 -5.70
N LYS A 20 -4.22 -18.23 -6.22
CA LYS A 20 -4.07 -19.26 -7.27
C LYS A 20 -3.46 -18.71 -8.56
N HIS A 21 -3.71 -17.44 -8.86
CA HIS A 21 -3.15 -16.75 -10.03
C HIS A 21 -1.82 -16.05 -9.76
N GLY A 22 -1.16 -16.34 -8.63
CA GLY A 22 0.19 -15.89 -8.34
C GLY A 22 0.28 -14.49 -7.72
N VAL A 23 -0.82 -13.93 -7.21
CA VAL A 23 -0.75 -12.71 -6.40
C VAL A 23 -0.11 -13.05 -5.06
N THR A 24 1.01 -12.39 -4.76
CA THR A 24 1.81 -12.65 -3.56
C THR A 24 1.82 -11.51 -2.56
N TYR A 25 1.44 -10.29 -2.93
CA TYR A 25 1.46 -9.12 -2.05
C TYR A 25 0.05 -8.80 -1.54
N TYR A 26 -0.11 -8.85 -0.21
CA TYR A 26 -1.39 -8.60 0.48
C TYR A 26 -1.28 -7.39 1.37
N ASP A 27 -2.02 -6.35 1.03
CA ASP A 27 -2.00 -5.04 1.69
C ASP A 27 -3.26 -4.82 2.54
N THR A 28 -3.05 -4.36 3.76
CA THR A 28 -4.12 -3.95 4.68
C THR A 28 -3.70 -2.71 5.49
N ALA A 29 -4.56 -2.27 6.39
CA ALA A 29 -4.25 -1.24 7.37
C ALA A 29 -5.17 -1.33 8.59
N TYR A 30 -4.73 -0.74 9.69
CA TYR A 30 -5.39 -0.77 11.00
C TYR A 30 -6.86 -0.36 10.96
N THR A 31 -7.22 0.66 10.19
CA THR A 31 -8.58 1.23 10.14
C THR A 31 -9.44 0.67 9.00
N TYR A 32 -8.88 -0.16 8.12
CA TYR A 32 -9.64 -0.67 6.98
C TYR A 32 -10.83 -1.53 7.43
N HIS A 33 -11.98 -1.30 6.80
CA HIS A 33 -13.24 -1.96 7.16
C HIS A 33 -13.57 -1.85 8.65
N ASN A 34 -13.44 -0.66 9.23
CA ASN A 34 -13.68 -0.40 10.65
C ASN A 34 -12.82 -1.27 11.59
N GLY A 35 -11.59 -1.61 11.17
CA GLY A 35 -10.66 -2.45 11.93
C GLY A 35 -10.82 -3.95 11.72
N GLU A 36 -11.73 -4.39 10.84
CA GLU A 36 -11.95 -5.82 10.55
C GLU A 36 -10.95 -6.41 9.55
N SER A 37 -10.25 -5.56 8.77
CA SER A 37 -9.43 -6.02 7.65
C SER A 37 -8.21 -6.82 8.11
N GLU A 38 -7.47 -6.35 9.11
CA GLU A 38 -6.31 -7.08 9.63
C GLU A 38 -6.69 -8.45 10.21
N PRO A 39 -7.69 -8.59 11.12
CA PRO A 39 -8.08 -9.90 11.64
C PRO A 39 -8.61 -10.85 10.56
N PHE A 40 -9.32 -10.31 9.57
CA PHE A 40 -9.82 -11.12 8.44
C PHE A 40 -8.67 -11.64 7.59
N LEU A 41 -7.75 -10.75 7.19
CA LEU A 41 -6.64 -11.12 6.32
C LEU A 41 -5.66 -12.08 7.03
N GLY A 42 -5.34 -11.82 8.29
CA GLY A 42 -4.49 -12.69 9.09
C GLY A 42 -5.05 -14.11 9.19
N SER A 43 -6.32 -14.24 9.55
CA SER A 43 -7.01 -15.53 9.58
C SER A 43 -7.05 -16.22 8.21
N PHE A 44 -7.29 -15.46 7.13
CA PHE A 44 -7.32 -15.99 5.76
C PHE A 44 -5.96 -16.54 5.33
N LEU A 45 -4.88 -15.81 5.58
CA LEU A 45 -3.53 -16.17 5.11
C LEU A 45 -2.93 -17.37 5.83
N LYS A 46 -3.39 -17.73 7.02
CA LYS A 46 -2.93 -18.91 7.77
C LYS A 46 -3.09 -20.25 7.03
N GLN A 47 -3.96 -20.33 6.05
CA GLN A 47 -4.13 -21.54 5.24
C GLN A 47 -3.00 -21.78 4.23
N TYR A 48 -2.12 -20.79 4.04
CA TYR A 48 -1.03 -20.82 3.07
C TYR A 48 0.32 -20.81 3.78
N PRO A 49 1.38 -21.39 3.16
CA PRO A 49 2.74 -21.29 3.70
C PRO A 49 3.16 -19.83 3.86
N ARG A 50 3.77 -19.49 5.00
CA ARG A 50 4.13 -18.09 5.35
C ARG A 50 5.12 -17.47 4.35
N ASP A 51 5.96 -18.24 3.74
CA ASP A 51 6.95 -17.85 2.74
C ASP A 51 6.38 -17.74 1.30
N SER A 52 5.10 -18.06 1.10
CA SER A 52 4.44 -17.96 -0.20
C SER A 52 3.78 -16.61 -0.47
N TYR A 53 3.79 -15.69 0.49
CA TYR A 53 3.20 -14.36 0.35
C TYR A 53 3.95 -13.30 1.15
N PHE A 54 3.74 -12.06 0.74
CA PHE A 54 4.17 -10.86 1.44
C PHE A 54 2.98 -10.17 2.10
N LEU A 55 3.12 -9.82 3.37
CA LEU A 55 2.08 -9.18 4.16
C LEU A 55 2.48 -7.74 4.47
N ALA A 56 1.61 -6.81 4.12
CA ALA A 56 1.79 -5.38 4.36
C ALA A 56 0.69 -4.84 5.28
N THR A 57 1.08 -4.03 6.26
CA THR A 57 0.14 -3.18 7.03
C THR A 57 0.77 -1.83 7.36
N LYS A 58 -0.04 -0.92 7.94
CA LYS A 58 0.33 0.49 8.04
C LYS A 58 0.03 1.05 9.43
N LEU A 59 0.99 1.78 10.02
CA LEU A 59 0.82 2.51 11.27
C LEU A 59 -0.15 3.68 11.06
N PRO A 60 -1.29 3.73 11.75
CA PRO A 60 -2.21 4.87 11.68
C PRO A 60 -1.62 6.07 12.45
N GLN A 61 -0.74 6.85 11.79
CA GLN A 61 0.06 7.91 12.39
C GLN A 61 -0.79 8.98 13.12
N TRP A 62 -2.04 9.17 12.71
CA TRP A 62 -2.99 10.10 13.36
C TRP A 62 -3.49 9.62 14.73
N LEU A 63 -3.29 8.35 15.08
CA LEU A 63 -3.58 7.78 16.40
C LEU A 63 -2.35 7.75 17.32
N VAL A 64 -1.19 8.23 16.83
CA VAL A 64 0.06 8.23 17.57
C VAL A 64 0.29 9.61 18.19
N ASN A 65 0.21 9.72 19.50
CA ASN A 65 0.51 10.94 20.27
C ASN A 65 1.80 10.80 21.07
N THR A 66 2.21 9.56 21.34
CA THR A 66 3.42 9.21 22.09
C THR A 66 4.13 8.04 21.42
N LEU A 67 5.40 7.82 21.74
CA LEU A 67 6.14 6.63 21.31
C LEU A 67 5.44 5.32 21.77
N ASP A 68 4.85 5.32 22.97
CA ASP A 68 4.17 4.14 23.51
C ASP A 68 2.89 3.82 22.75
N ASP A 69 2.21 4.82 22.16
CA ASP A 69 1.09 4.55 21.24
C ASP A 69 1.56 3.78 20.01
N ALA A 70 2.67 4.19 19.41
CA ALA A 70 3.21 3.51 18.24
C ALA A 70 3.60 2.05 18.56
N LYS A 71 4.25 1.82 19.70
CA LYS A 71 4.60 0.47 20.18
C LYS A 71 3.37 -0.39 20.40
N ARG A 72 2.35 0.16 21.07
CA ARG A 72 1.08 -0.53 21.32
C ARG A 72 0.38 -0.90 20.01
N LEU A 73 0.23 0.07 19.11
CA LEU A 73 -0.43 -0.13 17.80
C LEU A 73 0.29 -1.18 16.95
N PHE A 74 1.61 -1.13 16.87
CA PHE A 74 2.39 -2.13 16.11
C PHE A 74 2.19 -3.55 16.67
N ASN A 75 2.27 -3.72 17.99
CA ASN A 75 2.05 -5.02 18.62
C ASN A 75 0.59 -5.50 18.45
N GLU A 76 -0.39 -4.58 18.55
CA GLU A 76 -1.79 -4.90 18.30
C GLU A 76 -2.02 -5.35 16.85
N GLN A 77 -1.40 -4.71 15.88
CA GLN A 77 -1.50 -5.10 14.47
C GLN A 77 -0.93 -6.50 14.21
N LEU A 78 0.23 -6.83 14.76
CA LEU A 78 0.78 -8.19 14.68
C LEU A 78 -0.17 -9.22 15.31
N GLY A 79 -0.77 -8.89 16.47
CA GLY A 79 -1.78 -9.74 17.11
C GLY A 79 -3.04 -9.91 16.26
N ARG A 80 -3.56 -8.84 15.63
CA ARG A 80 -4.72 -8.87 14.73
C ARG A 80 -4.44 -9.70 13.47
N LEU A 81 -3.25 -9.55 12.91
CA LEU A 81 -2.78 -10.30 11.75
C LEU A 81 -2.44 -11.75 12.11
N GLU A 82 -2.26 -12.06 13.40
CA GLU A 82 -1.84 -13.36 13.91
C GLU A 82 -0.48 -13.81 13.30
N HIS A 83 0.44 -12.85 13.14
CA HIS A 83 1.78 -13.05 12.59
C HIS A 83 2.84 -12.47 13.53
N GLU A 84 4.03 -13.09 13.54
CA GLU A 84 5.17 -12.63 14.32
C GLU A 84 5.90 -11.46 13.68
N TYR A 85 5.80 -11.33 12.35
CA TYR A 85 6.41 -10.26 11.56
C TYR A 85 5.55 -9.90 10.34
N VAL A 86 5.79 -8.72 9.80
CA VAL A 86 5.26 -8.27 8.52
C VAL A 86 6.40 -8.06 7.53
N ASP A 87 6.13 -8.31 6.25
CA ASP A 87 7.14 -8.10 5.21
C ASP A 87 7.29 -6.62 4.88
N PHE A 88 6.18 -5.90 4.86
CA PHE A 88 6.13 -4.47 4.54
C PHE A 88 5.37 -3.73 5.64
N TYR A 89 6.00 -2.73 6.23
CA TYR A 89 5.35 -1.87 7.20
C TYR A 89 5.48 -0.40 6.78
N LEU A 90 4.35 0.31 6.73
CA LEU A 90 4.30 1.67 6.25
C LEU A 90 3.87 2.63 7.35
N ILE A 91 4.42 3.84 7.37
CA ILE A 91 3.79 4.96 8.06
C ILE A 91 2.64 5.44 7.17
N HIS A 92 1.41 5.35 7.65
CA HIS A 92 0.21 5.48 6.84
C HIS A 92 -0.11 6.93 6.49
N SER A 93 -0.26 7.22 5.18
CA SER A 93 -0.76 8.50 4.65
C SER A 93 -0.06 9.70 5.29
N ILE A 94 1.27 9.75 5.22
CA ILE A 94 2.05 10.83 5.82
C ILE A 94 2.15 12.03 4.88
N ASP A 95 2.08 13.23 5.47
CA ASP A 95 2.57 14.49 4.94
C ASP A 95 3.84 14.90 5.69
N LYS A 96 4.44 16.01 5.32
CA LYS A 96 5.64 16.52 5.98
C LYS A 96 5.45 16.77 7.47
N ALA A 97 4.32 17.34 7.89
CA ALA A 97 4.06 17.65 9.29
C ALA A 97 3.91 16.36 10.12
N ALA A 98 3.18 15.37 9.61
CA ALA A 98 3.07 14.06 10.25
C ALA A 98 4.42 13.34 10.32
N TYR A 99 5.23 13.41 9.25
CA TYR A 99 6.56 12.80 9.25
C TYR A 99 7.49 13.42 10.31
N VAL A 100 7.58 14.74 10.36
CA VAL A 100 8.40 15.45 11.38
C VAL A 100 7.94 15.04 12.78
N ARG A 101 6.64 15.02 13.04
CA ARG A 101 6.08 14.55 14.31
C ARG A 101 6.47 13.10 14.64
N MET A 102 6.45 12.18 13.67
CA MET A 102 6.89 10.80 13.89
C MET A 102 8.39 10.69 14.20
N VAL A 103 9.20 11.56 13.61
CA VAL A 103 10.65 11.66 13.93
C VAL A 103 10.85 12.20 15.35
N ASP A 104 10.20 13.32 15.70
CA ASP A 104 10.33 13.97 17.00
C ASP A 104 9.88 13.09 18.16
N LEU A 105 8.84 12.29 17.96
CA LEU A 105 8.36 11.30 18.92
C LEU A 105 9.26 10.04 19.03
N GLY A 106 10.29 9.92 18.18
CA GLY A 106 11.16 8.74 18.13
C GLY A 106 10.52 7.51 17.47
N VAL A 107 9.37 7.68 16.81
CA VAL A 107 8.63 6.56 16.18
C VAL A 107 9.41 5.95 15.02
N VAL A 108 10.00 6.79 14.17
CA VAL A 108 10.81 6.29 13.04
C VAL A 108 11.97 5.44 13.55
N ALA A 109 12.72 5.93 14.56
CA ALA A 109 13.81 5.17 15.16
C ALA A 109 13.37 3.86 15.81
N TYR A 110 12.18 3.84 16.43
CA TYR A 110 11.58 2.62 16.96
C TYR A 110 11.26 1.62 15.85
N LEU A 111 10.64 2.04 14.75
CA LEU A 111 10.34 1.15 13.63
C LEU A 111 11.60 0.57 12.98
N GLU A 112 12.69 1.34 12.92
CA GLU A 112 14.01 0.84 12.50
C GLU A 112 14.57 -0.21 13.45
N GLN A 113 14.33 -0.09 14.76
CA GLN A 113 14.69 -1.13 15.72
C GLN A 113 13.88 -2.41 15.50
N GLU A 114 12.58 -2.29 15.25
CA GLU A 114 11.72 -3.43 14.90
C GLU A 114 12.15 -4.10 13.58
N GLN A 115 12.63 -3.30 12.64
CA GLN A 115 13.21 -3.83 11.40
C GLN A 115 14.51 -4.61 11.67
N LYS A 116 15.42 -4.05 12.47
CA LYS A 116 16.66 -4.76 12.90
C LYS A 116 16.36 -6.02 13.68
N ALA A 117 15.29 -6.04 14.45
CA ALA A 117 14.81 -7.22 15.18
C ALA A 117 14.12 -8.26 14.27
N GLY A 118 13.90 -7.95 12.99
CA GLY A 118 13.28 -8.83 12.00
C GLY A 118 11.77 -8.91 12.07
N ARG A 119 11.11 -8.06 12.88
CA ARG A 119 9.65 -7.98 12.96
C ARG A 119 9.03 -7.15 11.82
N ILE A 120 9.82 -6.29 11.19
CA ILE A 120 9.54 -5.59 9.95
C ILE A 120 10.65 -5.99 8.97
N LYS A 121 10.31 -6.42 7.75
CA LYS A 121 11.33 -6.73 6.74
C LYS A 121 11.68 -5.51 5.91
N GLN A 122 10.68 -4.73 5.47
CA GLN A 122 10.83 -3.53 4.68
C GLN A 122 10.04 -2.39 5.35
N LEU A 123 10.68 -1.25 5.61
CA LEU A 123 10.07 -0.08 6.22
C LEU A 123 9.86 1.02 5.17
N GLY A 124 8.61 1.44 5.00
CA GLY A 124 8.24 2.45 4.03
C GLY A 124 7.18 3.42 4.51
N PHE A 125 6.60 4.13 3.59
CA PHE A 125 5.48 5.04 3.86
C PHE A 125 4.46 5.03 2.71
N SER A 126 3.21 5.35 3.01
CA SER A 126 2.19 5.66 2.00
C SER A 126 1.91 7.16 2.01
N PHE A 127 1.62 7.70 0.82
CA PHE A 127 1.60 9.13 0.59
C PHE A 127 0.35 9.59 -0.17
N HIS A 128 -0.25 10.72 0.29
CA HIS A 128 -1.43 11.34 -0.31
C HIS A 128 -1.43 12.88 -0.15
N SER A 129 -0.27 13.53 -0.25
CA SER A 129 -0.15 14.96 -0.12
C SER A 129 0.48 15.60 -1.37
N ILE A 130 1.01 16.79 -1.29
CA ILE A 130 1.64 17.51 -2.40
C ILE A 130 3.08 17.07 -2.62
N TYR A 131 3.62 17.30 -3.83
CA TYR A 131 4.97 16.87 -4.21
C TYR A 131 6.07 17.38 -3.28
N GLU A 132 5.98 18.61 -2.78
CA GLU A 132 6.98 19.21 -1.89
C GLU A 132 7.11 18.45 -0.56
N ASP A 133 6.00 17.94 -0.04
CA ASP A 133 5.99 17.07 1.13
C ASP A 133 6.62 15.70 0.81
N PHE A 134 6.31 15.17 -0.39
CA PHE A 134 6.88 13.93 -0.86
C PHE A 134 8.41 14.01 -0.97
N GLU A 135 8.91 15.03 -1.66
CA GLU A 135 10.35 15.26 -1.83
C GLU A 135 11.07 15.35 -0.48
N TYR A 136 10.49 16.11 0.46
CA TYR A 136 11.04 16.23 1.82
C TYR A 136 11.14 14.85 2.50
N ILE A 137 10.11 14.04 2.45
CA ILE A 137 10.06 12.72 3.11
C ILE A 137 11.00 11.75 2.41
N ALA A 138 10.93 11.65 1.09
CA ALA A 138 11.73 10.71 0.30
C ALA A 138 13.24 10.96 0.43
N THR A 139 13.65 12.23 0.55
CA THR A 139 15.07 12.63 0.67
C THR A 139 15.58 12.65 2.10
N SER A 140 14.72 12.55 3.11
CA SER A 140 15.09 12.70 4.53
C SER A 140 15.89 11.51 5.08
N ARG A 141 15.76 10.34 4.47
CA ARG A 141 16.43 9.10 4.84
C ARG A 141 16.41 8.09 3.70
N THR A 142 17.13 6.98 3.85
CA THR A 142 16.98 5.81 2.95
C THR A 142 15.71 5.05 3.33
N TRP A 143 14.78 4.94 2.39
CA TRP A 143 13.57 4.15 2.51
C TRP A 143 13.71 2.84 1.73
N ASP A 144 13.14 1.75 2.25
CA ASP A 144 13.15 0.48 1.53
C ASP A 144 12.14 0.47 0.38
N PHE A 145 11.06 1.25 0.50
CA PHE A 145 10.02 1.43 -0.52
C PHE A 145 9.09 2.58 -0.15
N CYS A 146 8.25 2.97 -1.09
CA CYS A 146 7.08 3.83 -0.80
C CYS A 146 5.84 3.33 -1.54
N GLN A 147 4.66 3.79 -1.10
CA GLN A 147 3.39 3.48 -1.74
C GLN A 147 2.73 4.76 -2.22
N LEU A 148 2.50 4.88 -3.54
CA LEU A 148 1.98 6.06 -4.21
C LEU A 148 0.71 5.76 -4.99
N GLN A 149 -0.21 6.72 -5.03
CA GLN A 149 -1.27 6.72 -6.03
C GLN A 149 -0.66 7.06 -7.39
N TYR A 150 -0.81 6.15 -8.37
CA TYR A 150 -0.26 6.37 -9.70
C TYR A 150 -1.03 5.61 -10.77
N ASN A 151 -1.48 6.32 -11.79
CA ASN A 151 -2.17 5.80 -12.96
C ASN A 151 -2.13 6.85 -14.08
N TYR A 152 -2.50 6.50 -15.29
CA TYR A 152 -2.36 7.38 -16.47
C TYR A 152 -3.25 8.65 -16.43
N LEU A 153 -4.20 8.79 -15.49
CA LEU A 153 -4.95 10.03 -15.28
C LEU A 153 -4.37 10.91 -14.17
N ASP A 154 -3.63 10.33 -13.23
CA ASP A 154 -3.14 11.02 -12.03
C ASP A 154 -1.62 11.25 -12.08
N THR A 155 -1.08 11.51 -13.27
CA THR A 155 0.35 11.74 -13.48
C THR A 155 0.84 13.07 -12.89
N GLU A 156 -0.05 14.05 -12.69
CA GLU A 156 0.26 15.33 -12.08
C GLU A 156 -0.32 15.49 -10.67
N GLU A 157 -1.04 14.47 -10.18
CA GLU A 157 -1.68 14.50 -8.87
C GLU A 157 -0.77 13.96 -7.76
N GLN A 158 -0.83 14.55 -6.57
CA GLN A 158 -0.05 14.15 -5.39
C GLN A 158 1.46 14.13 -5.69
N ALA A 159 2.12 12.96 -5.57
CA ALA A 159 3.53 12.79 -5.95
C ALA A 159 3.71 12.77 -7.49
N GLY A 160 2.78 12.16 -8.21
CA GLY A 160 2.73 12.09 -9.67
C GLY A 160 4.02 11.62 -10.33
N ASP A 161 4.24 12.06 -11.59
CA ASP A 161 5.45 11.74 -12.36
C ASP A 161 6.73 12.21 -11.64
N LYS A 162 6.71 13.39 -11.05
CA LYS A 162 7.86 13.93 -10.30
C LYS A 162 8.26 13.05 -9.13
N GLY A 163 7.27 12.52 -8.40
CA GLY A 163 7.52 11.62 -7.28
C GLY A 163 8.06 10.28 -7.75
N TYR A 164 7.52 9.71 -8.83
CA TYR A 164 8.02 8.49 -9.44
C TYR A 164 9.47 8.65 -9.94
N GLU A 165 9.77 9.74 -10.66
CA GLU A 165 11.13 10.05 -11.13
C GLU A 165 12.12 10.22 -9.96
N LEU A 166 11.69 10.89 -8.88
CA LEU A 166 12.50 11.03 -7.68
C LEU A 166 12.79 9.68 -7.03
N CYS A 167 11.79 8.81 -6.91
CA CYS A 167 11.99 7.45 -6.41
C CYS A 167 13.00 6.68 -7.26
N THR A 168 12.87 6.72 -8.57
CA THR A 168 13.81 6.09 -9.50
C THR A 168 15.24 6.59 -9.28
N LYS A 169 15.41 7.91 -9.14
CA LYS A 169 16.71 8.55 -8.89
C LYS A 169 17.32 8.14 -7.54
N LEU A 170 16.49 7.97 -6.52
CA LEU A 170 16.91 7.58 -5.16
C LEU A 170 17.03 6.07 -4.98
N GLY A 171 16.57 5.27 -5.93
CA GLY A 171 16.52 3.82 -5.81
C GLY A 171 15.48 3.34 -4.80
N ILE A 172 14.37 4.07 -4.63
CA ILE A 172 13.26 3.71 -3.75
C ILE A 172 12.21 2.97 -4.58
N PRO A 173 12.00 1.66 -4.39
CA PRO A 173 10.93 0.91 -5.05
C PRO A 173 9.55 1.50 -4.78
N VAL A 174 8.70 1.53 -5.80
CA VAL A 174 7.34 2.06 -5.72
C VAL A 174 6.31 0.95 -5.75
N ILE A 175 5.45 0.89 -4.75
CA ILE A 175 4.22 0.10 -4.78
C ILE A 175 3.09 1.03 -5.19
N VAL A 176 2.43 0.72 -6.30
CA VAL A 176 1.36 1.57 -6.83
C VAL A 176 0.03 1.22 -6.19
N MET A 177 -0.66 2.22 -5.65
CA MET A 177 -2.07 2.15 -5.27
C MET A 177 -2.92 2.90 -6.29
N GLU A 178 -4.21 2.53 -6.37
CA GLU A 178 -5.17 3.11 -7.32
C GLU A 178 -4.76 2.96 -8.82
N PRO A 179 -4.17 1.83 -9.25
CA PRO A 179 -3.76 1.65 -10.64
C PRO A 179 -4.94 1.69 -11.62
N ILE A 180 -6.16 1.42 -11.12
CA ILE A 180 -7.41 1.52 -11.88
C ILE A 180 -8.37 2.58 -11.32
N LYS A 181 -7.89 3.49 -10.47
CA LYS A 181 -8.63 4.63 -9.88
C LYS A 181 -10.00 4.22 -9.33
N GLY A 182 -9.98 3.30 -8.32
CA GLY A 182 -11.22 2.82 -7.70
C GLY A 182 -12.20 2.12 -8.65
N GLY A 183 -11.73 1.66 -9.81
CA GLY A 183 -12.55 1.04 -10.85
C GLY A 183 -12.97 1.98 -11.98
N LEU A 184 -12.68 3.29 -11.90
CA LEU A 184 -13.01 4.26 -12.96
C LEU A 184 -12.37 3.85 -14.30
N LEU A 185 -11.11 3.41 -14.27
CA LEU A 185 -10.37 3.02 -15.46
C LEU A 185 -10.72 1.61 -15.98
N ALA A 186 -11.55 0.88 -15.26
CA ALA A 186 -12.12 -0.40 -15.72
C ALA A 186 -13.43 -0.23 -16.48
N ASN A 187 -14.09 0.94 -16.33
CA ASN A 187 -15.41 1.24 -16.90
C ASN A 187 -15.35 2.59 -17.62
N LEU A 188 -14.69 2.63 -18.76
CA LEU A 188 -14.55 3.85 -19.56
C LEU A 188 -15.82 4.16 -20.33
N PRO A 189 -16.02 5.44 -20.78
CA PRO A 189 -17.05 5.78 -21.74
C PRO A 189 -16.99 4.90 -23.00
N PRO A 190 -18.13 4.54 -23.60
CA PRO A 190 -18.18 3.56 -24.71
C PRO A 190 -17.31 3.90 -25.92
N ASP A 191 -17.15 5.18 -26.24
CA ASP A 191 -16.30 5.67 -27.33
C ASP A 191 -14.81 5.44 -27.04
N LEU A 192 -14.37 5.63 -25.79
CA LEU A 192 -12.99 5.33 -25.37
C LEU A 192 -12.75 3.83 -25.29
N GLU A 193 -13.70 3.07 -24.78
CA GLU A 193 -13.59 1.62 -24.72
C GLU A 193 -13.51 1.00 -26.12
N ALA A 194 -14.30 1.50 -27.08
CA ALA A 194 -14.23 1.07 -28.48
C ALA A 194 -12.84 1.30 -29.07
N ARG A 195 -12.25 2.47 -28.85
CA ARG A 195 -10.88 2.78 -29.33
C ARG A 195 -9.80 1.86 -28.72
N LEU A 196 -9.95 1.45 -27.47
CA LEU A 196 -9.04 0.48 -26.86
C LEU A 196 -9.22 -0.92 -27.48
N LYS A 197 -10.44 -1.32 -27.79
CA LYS A 197 -10.74 -2.60 -28.46
C LYS A 197 -10.23 -2.63 -29.92
N ASP A 198 -10.14 -1.50 -30.59
CA ASP A 198 -9.51 -1.43 -31.92
C ASP A 198 -8.01 -1.79 -31.87
N LEU A 199 -7.34 -1.61 -30.71
CA LEU A 199 -5.94 -1.99 -30.52
C LEU A 199 -5.78 -3.48 -30.15
N ASP A 200 -6.69 -4.01 -29.31
CA ASP A 200 -6.73 -5.42 -28.90
C ASP A 200 -8.16 -5.75 -28.46
N GLU A 201 -8.90 -6.49 -29.29
CA GLU A 201 -10.30 -6.84 -29.05
C GLU A 201 -10.52 -7.66 -27.76
N ASN A 202 -9.49 -8.39 -27.31
CA ASN A 202 -9.52 -9.25 -26.13
C ASN A 202 -9.08 -8.52 -24.84
N ALA A 203 -8.52 -7.32 -24.93
CA ALA A 203 -8.07 -6.57 -23.78
C ALA A 203 -9.20 -5.78 -23.13
N SER A 204 -9.27 -5.79 -21.80
CA SER A 204 -10.17 -4.92 -21.04
C SER A 204 -9.55 -3.55 -20.79
N SER A 205 -10.39 -2.53 -20.54
CA SER A 205 -9.90 -1.20 -20.14
C SER A 205 -9.01 -1.27 -18.89
N ALA A 206 -9.36 -2.10 -17.91
CA ALA A 206 -8.53 -2.33 -16.73
C ALA A 206 -7.15 -2.91 -17.07
N SER A 207 -7.05 -3.80 -18.08
CA SER A 207 -5.77 -4.39 -18.48
C SER A 207 -4.81 -3.35 -19.07
N TYR A 208 -5.33 -2.34 -19.77
CA TYR A 208 -4.51 -1.22 -20.27
C TYR A 208 -3.97 -0.38 -19.12
N ALA A 209 -4.80 -0.08 -18.12
CA ALA A 209 -4.36 0.67 -16.94
C ALA A 209 -3.27 -0.09 -16.16
N LEU A 210 -3.44 -1.39 -15.95
CA LEU A 210 -2.45 -2.22 -15.27
C LEU A 210 -1.15 -2.37 -16.07
N ARG A 211 -1.23 -2.52 -17.42
CA ARG A 211 -0.05 -2.56 -18.29
C ARG A 211 0.70 -1.24 -18.27
N TRP A 212 -0.01 -0.10 -18.25
CA TRP A 212 0.62 1.21 -18.15
C TRP A 212 1.46 1.33 -16.88
N VAL A 213 0.93 0.90 -15.73
CA VAL A 213 1.70 0.87 -14.47
C VAL A 213 2.87 -0.10 -14.57
N ALA A 214 2.65 -1.31 -15.10
CA ALA A 214 3.68 -2.34 -15.20
C ALA A 214 4.80 -2.01 -16.21
N ASP A 215 4.58 -1.05 -17.11
CA ASP A 215 5.60 -0.55 -18.07
C ASP A 215 6.61 0.42 -17.41
N HIS A 216 6.40 0.78 -16.16
CA HIS A 216 7.29 1.60 -15.37
C HIS A 216 8.30 0.71 -14.62
N PRO A 217 9.62 0.85 -14.84
CA PRO A 217 10.63 -0.12 -14.39
C PRO A 217 11.01 -0.05 -12.90
N ASN A 218 10.43 0.87 -12.11
CA ASN A 218 10.81 1.08 -10.70
C ASN A 218 9.80 0.46 -9.72
#